data_27171ce899157b5bea842cd781c09c07
#
_entry.id   27171ce899157b5bea842cd781c09c07
#
_cell.length_a   1.000
_cell.length_b   1.000
_cell.length_c   1.000
_cell.angle_alpha   90.00
_cell.angle_beta   90.00
_cell.angle_gamma   90.00
#
_symmetry.space_group_name_H-M   'P 1'
#
loop_
_entity.id
_entity.type
_entity.pdbx_description
1 polymer ?
#
loop_
_entity_poly.entity_id
_entity_poly.type
_entity_poly.pdbx_seq_one_letter_code
_entity_poly.pdbx_strand_id
1 'polypeptide(L)'
;MALAERLATGLLDAAELFGARLPELYCGFPRDQFGVPVPYPTSCSPQAWASAAPLLLVRSFLGLEPDVPRRRLTVRPQLPAAWGRVALTDLVLGRVTVNVEAQGRKATTHGLPPDWELVTSDE
;
A
#
# COMPACT_ATOMS: atom_id res chain seq x y z
N MET A 1 0.61 9.75 -12.52
CA MET A 1 0.58 9.94 -11.04
C MET A 1 -0.79 10.42 -10.57
N ALA A 2 -1.34 11.55 -11.03
CA ALA A 2 -2.61 12.10 -10.49
C ALA A 2 -3.82 11.13 -10.47
N LEU A 3 -4.00 10.29 -11.49
CA LEU A 3 -5.08 9.31 -11.49
C LEU A 3 -4.83 8.19 -10.48
N ALA A 4 -3.61 7.63 -10.43
CA ALA A 4 -3.24 6.59 -9.49
C ALA A 4 -3.38 7.08 -8.02
N GLU A 5 -2.95 8.32 -7.75
CA GLU A 5 -3.09 8.97 -6.46
C GLU A 5 -4.56 9.11 -6.05
N ARG A 6 -5.42 9.59 -6.95
CA ARG A 6 -6.87 9.71 -6.69
C ARG A 6 -7.52 8.36 -6.38
N LEU A 7 -7.19 7.33 -7.16
CA LEU A 7 -7.71 5.98 -6.93
C LEU A 7 -7.22 5.42 -5.58
N ALA A 8 -5.94 5.58 -5.30
CA ALA A 8 -5.36 5.11 -4.05
C ALA A 8 -5.95 5.83 -2.84
N THR A 9 -6.07 7.17 -2.88
CA THR A 9 -6.69 7.94 -1.81
C THR A 9 -8.13 7.48 -1.57
N GLY A 10 -8.93 7.31 -2.63
CA GLY A 10 -10.30 6.85 -2.50
C GLY A 10 -10.43 5.45 -1.88
N LEU A 11 -9.51 4.53 -2.21
CA LEU A 11 -9.49 3.19 -1.62
C LEU A 11 -8.99 3.18 -0.18
N LEU A 12 -8.00 4.02 0.16
CA LEU A 12 -7.49 4.15 1.52
C LEU A 12 -8.52 4.82 2.44
N ASP A 13 -9.20 5.87 1.98
CA ASP A 13 -10.34 6.49 2.71
C ASP A 13 -11.43 5.46 2.98
N ALA A 14 -11.76 4.63 1.99
CA ALA A 14 -12.73 3.55 2.17
C ALA A 14 -12.22 2.49 3.16
N ALA A 15 -10.94 2.12 3.10
CA ALA A 15 -10.35 1.17 4.04
C ALA A 15 -10.40 1.68 5.48
N GLU A 16 -10.13 2.96 5.71
CA GLU A 16 -10.28 3.60 7.02
C GLU A 16 -11.73 3.55 7.51
N LEU A 17 -12.69 3.97 6.66
CA LEU A 17 -14.11 3.99 6.99
C LEU A 17 -14.65 2.59 7.36
N PHE A 18 -14.21 1.55 6.66
CA PHE A 18 -14.65 0.16 6.88
C PHE A 18 -13.72 -0.65 7.79
N GLY A 19 -12.79 -0.01 8.51
CA GLY A 19 -11.85 -0.69 9.41
C GLY A 19 -11.01 -1.77 8.72
N ALA A 20 -10.52 -1.47 7.51
CA ALA A 20 -9.79 -2.35 6.61
C ALA A 20 -10.59 -3.59 6.11
N ARG A 21 -11.90 -3.62 6.35
CA ARG A 21 -12.80 -4.72 5.95
C ARG A 21 -13.64 -4.31 4.73
N LEU A 22 -12.97 -4.05 3.63
CA LEU A 22 -13.59 -3.53 2.41
C LEU A 22 -14.66 -4.47 1.86
N PRO A 23 -15.81 -3.95 1.42
CA PRO A 23 -16.80 -4.71 0.68
C PRO A 23 -16.31 -5.00 -0.74
N GLU A 24 -16.93 -5.98 -1.38
CA GLU A 24 -16.64 -6.36 -2.76
C GLU A 24 -16.95 -5.22 -3.75
N LEU A 25 -18.10 -4.60 -3.58
CA LEU A 25 -18.63 -3.58 -4.49
C LEU A 25 -19.17 -2.36 -3.74
N TYR A 26 -19.12 -1.23 -4.43
CA TYR A 26 -19.73 0.03 -4.01
C TYR A 26 -20.78 0.47 -5.00
N CYS A 27 -21.79 1.18 -4.52
CA CYS A 27 -22.71 1.92 -5.37
C CYS A 27 -21.99 3.08 -6.05
N GLY A 28 -22.33 3.35 -7.30
CA GLY A 28 -21.72 4.43 -8.10
C GLY A 28 -22.26 5.84 -7.76
N PHE A 29 -22.59 6.08 -6.51
CA PHE A 29 -23.11 7.39 -6.08
C PHE A 29 -21.98 8.43 -5.98
N PRO A 30 -22.24 9.68 -6.39
CA PRO A 30 -21.26 10.75 -6.26
C PRO A 30 -21.01 11.11 -4.79
N ARG A 31 -19.72 11.38 -4.48
CA ARG A 31 -19.26 11.69 -3.11
C ARG A 31 -19.82 13.01 -2.57
N ASP A 32 -20.15 13.95 -3.43
CA ASP A 32 -20.79 15.24 -3.07
C ASP A 32 -22.21 15.09 -2.57
N GLN A 33 -22.91 14.02 -2.96
CA GLN A 33 -24.26 13.74 -2.50
C GLN A 33 -24.31 12.87 -1.24
N PHE A 34 -23.41 11.88 -1.14
CA PHE A 34 -23.45 10.89 -0.04
C PHE A 34 -22.33 11.06 0.98
N GLY A 35 -21.27 11.82 0.65
CA GLY A 35 -20.14 12.08 1.53
C GLY A 35 -19.21 10.88 1.77
N VAL A 36 -19.76 9.66 1.78
CA VAL A 36 -19.03 8.41 2.03
C VAL A 36 -19.31 7.36 0.95
N PRO A 37 -18.39 6.41 0.70
CA PRO A 37 -18.66 5.27 -0.16
C PRO A 37 -19.80 4.42 0.40
N VAL A 38 -20.77 4.08 -0.44
CA VAL A 38 -21.92 3.26 -0.07
C VAL A 38 -21.70 1.82 -0.56
N PRO A 39 -21.62 0.83 0.35
CA PRO A 39 -21.51 -0.57 -0.06
C PRO A 39 -22.70 -1.02 -0.88
N TYR A 40 -22.46 -1.88 -1.87
CA TYR A 40 -23.57 -2.47 -2.61
C TYR A 40 -24.28 -3.51 -1.72
N PRO A 41 -25.61 -3.42 -1.51
CA PRO A 41 -26.30 -4.14 -0.43
C PRO A 41 -26.19 -5.68 -0.47
N THR A 42 -26.03 -6.25 -1.66
CA THR A 42 -25.96 -7.72 -1.86
C THR A 42 -24.54 -8.22 -2.13
N SER A 43 -23.53 -7.36 -2.05
CA SER A 43 -22.14 -7.76 -2.19
C SER A 43 -21.58 -8.37 -0.91
N CYS A 44 -20.55 -9.22 -1.08
CA CYS A 44 -19.81 -9.75 0.08
C CYS A 44 -19.14 -8.60 0.86
N SER A 45 -19.30 -8.61 2.18
CA SER A 45 -18.69 -7.61 3.06
C SER A 45 -18.30 -8.25 4.40
N PRO A 46 -17.00 -8.36 4.71
CA PRO A 46 -15.87 -8.01 3.88
C PRO A 46 -15.60 -8.99 2.73
N GLN A 47 -14.91 -8.53 1.69
CA GLN A 47 -14.38 -9.40 0.63
C GLN A 47 -12.86 -9.48 0.74
N ALA A 48 -12.32 -10.71 0.74
CA ALA A 48 -10.89 -10.92 1.01
C ALA A 48 -9.98 -10.21 0.00
N TRP A 49 -10.25 -10.33 -1.30
CA TRP A 49 -9.44 -9.67 -2.33
C TRP A 49 -9.56 -8.14 -2.29
N ALA A 50 -10.73 -7.59 -1.95
CA ALA A 50 -10.93 -6.17 -1.78
C ALA A 50 -10.13 -5.64 -0.57
N SER A 51 -10.14 -6.37 0.54
CA SER A 51 -9.36 -6.02 1.73
C SER A 51 -7.85 -6.11 1.52
N ALA A 52 -7.38 -6.88 0.53
CA ALA A 52 -5.97 -6.93 0.15
C ALA A 52 -5.53 -5.76 -0.77
N ALA A 53 -6.47 -5.05 -1.41
CA ALA A 53 -6.16 -3.98 -2.35
C ALA A 53 -5.32 -2.83 -1.74
N PRO A 54 -5.57 -2.34 -0.51
CA PRO A 54 -4.72 -1.33 0.13
C PRO A 54 -3.25 -1.77 0.27
N LEU A 55 -3.00 -3.04 0.57
CA LEU A 55 -1.64 -3.59 0.67
C LEU A 55 -0.94 -3.57 -0.68
N LEU A 56 -1.66 -3.91 -1.76
CA LEU A 56 -1.13 -3.84 -3.12
C LEU A 56 -0.79 -2.40 -3.51
N LEU A 57 -1.62 -1.42 -3.13
CA LEU A 57 -1.36 -0.01 -3.38
C LEU A 57 -0.09 0.45 -2.66
N VAL A 58 0.03 0.18 -1.36
CA VAL A 58 1.23 0.53 -0.57
C VAL A 58 2.47 -0.11 -1.20
N ARG A 59 2.41 -1.40 -1.52
CA ARG A 59 3.50 -2.11 -2.22
C ARG A 59 3.88 -1.43 -3.53
N SER A 60 2.90 -1.04 -4.34
CA SER A 60 3.13 -0.42 -5.65
C SER A 60 3.76 0.97 -5.51
N PHE A 61 3.27 1.81 -4.60
CA PHE A 61 3.82 3.14 -4.37
C PHE A 61 5.21 3.13 -3.72
N LEU A 62 5.50 2.11 -2.91
CA LEU A 62 6.85 1.88 -2.38
C LEU A 62 7.80 1.26 -3.42
N GLY A 63 7.28 0.76 -4.55
CA GLY A 63 8.08 -0.02 -5.50
C GLY A 63 8.75 -1.19 -4.80
N LEU A 64 8.01 -1.86 -3.90
CA LEU A 64 8.52 -2.90 -3.02
C LEU A 64 8.47 -4.26 -3.72
N GLU A 65 9.63 -4.81 -4.05
CA GLU A 65 9.79 -6.10 -4.71
C GLU A 65 10.79 -6.97 -3.97
N PRO A 66 10.33 -7.88 -3.10
CA PRO A 66 11.18 -8.84 -2.43
C PRO A 66 11.47 -10.05 -3.32
N ASP A 67 12.75 -10.44 -3.42
CA ASP A 67 13.21 -11.69 -4.01
C ASP A 67 13.94 -12.50 -2.93
N VAL A 68 13.16 -13.18 -2.11
CA VAL A 68 13.67 -13.92 -0.95
C VAL A 68 14.68 -15.02 -1.35
N PRO A 69 14.46 -15.81 -2.43
CA PRO A 69 15.44 -16.79 -2.87
C PRO A 69 16.81 -16.20 -3.23
N ARG A 70 16.83 -14.99 -3.79
CA ARG A 70 18.06 -14.27 -4.12
C ARG A 70 18.56 -13.34 -3.04
N ARG A 71 17.87 -13.29 -1.90
CA ARG A 71 18.17 -12.36 -0.80
C ARG A 71 18.28 -10.91 -1.28
N ARG A 72 17.31 -10.48 -2.09
CA ARG A 72 17.27 -9.14 -2.65
C ARG A 72 15.96 -8.46 -2.23
N LEU A 73 16.04 -7.19 -1.86
CA LEU A 73 14.92 -6.32 -1.63
C LEU A 73 15.07 -5.08 -2.49
N THR A 74 14.12 -4.86 -3.40
CA THR A 74 14.03 -3.61 -4.16
C THR A 74 13.03 -2.70 -3.47
N VAL A 75 13.41 -1.41 -3.29
CA VAL A 75 12.55 -0.36 -2.74
C VAL A 75 12.76 0.90 -3.58
N ARG A 76 11.79 1.21 -4.44
CA ARG A 76 11.83 2.37 -5.36
C ARG A 76 10.58 3.22 -5.21
N PRO A 77 10.47 3.98 -4.12
CA PRO A 77 9.23 4.68 -3.81
C PRO A 77 8.94 5.80 -4.79
N GLN A 78 7.65 5.97 -5.07
CA GLN A 78 7.07 7.08 -5.81
C GLN A 78 5.83 7.56 -5.07
N LEU A 79 6.04 8.06 -3.85
CA LEU A 79 4.96 8.49 -2.98
C LEU A 79 4.39 9.83 -3.42
N PRO A 80 3.05 9.99 -3.41
CA PRO A 80 2.43 11.30 -3.53
C PRO A 80 2.91 12.25 -2.43
N ALA A 81 3.12 13.51 -2.77
CA ALA A 81 3.57 14.51 -1.79
C ALA A 81 2.62 14.64 -0.59
N ALA A 82 1.30 14.47 -0.85
CA ALA A 82 0.26 14.54 0.17
C ALA A 82 0.36 13.43 1.24
N TRP A 83 1.01 12.30 0.94
CA TRP A 83 1.13 11.18 1.89
C TRP A 83 2.24 11.40 2.93
N GLY A 84 3.15 12.35 2.69
CA GLY A 84 4.25 12.63 3.59
C GLY A 84 5.19 11.43 3.75
N ARG A 85 5.36 10.95 4.98
CA ARG A 85 6.15 9.77 5.31
C ARG A 85 5.24 8.53 5.43
N VAL A 86 5.63 7.45 4.77
CA VAL A 86 5.00 6.14 4.85
C VAL A 86 5.97 5.16 5.49
N ALA A 87 5.51 4.40 6.47
CA ALA A 87 6.28 3.34 7.11
C ALA A 87 5.56 2.00 6.99
N LEU A 88 6.31 0.97 6.63
CA LEU A 88 5.87 -0.42 6.66
C LEU A 88 6.72 -1.14 7.70
N THR A 89 6.08 -1.56 8.78
CA THR A 89 6.75 -2.21 9.91
C THR A 89 6.51 -3.71 9.90
N ASP A 90 7.45 -4.45 10.47
CA ASP A 90 7.37 -5.89 10.66
C ASP A 90 7.10 -6.70 9.37
N LEU A 91 7.66 -6.22 8.24
CA LEU A 91 7.59 -6.95 6.99
C LEU A 91 8.41 -8.24 7.10
N VAL A 92 7.74 -9.38 7.06
CA VAL A 92 8.38 -10.70 7.13
C VAL A 92 8.77 -11.18 5.74
N LEU A 93 10.07 -11.34 5.51
CA LEU A 93 10.66 -11.84 4.27
C LEU A 93 11.36 -13.18 4.54
N GLY A 94 10.64 -14.27 4.44
CA GLY A 94 11.13 -15.59 4.81
C GLY A 94 11.40 -15.68 6.32
N ARG A 95 12.67 -15.59 6.74
CA ARG A 95 13.09 -15.61 8.16
C ARG A 95 13.58 -14.26 8.67
N VAL A 96 13.47 -13.23 7.86
CA VAL A 96 13.96 -11.89 8.17
C VAL A 96 12.77 -10.96 8.38
N THR A 97 12.84 -10.09 9.37
CA THR A 97 11.87 -9.03 9.62
C THR A 97 12.52 -7.69 9.30
N VAL A 98 11.90 -6.91 8.44
CA VAL A 98 12.42 -5.65 7.91
C VAL A 98 11.40 -4.53 8.11
N ASN A 99 11.88 -3.36 8.47
CA ASN A 99 11.11 -2.13 8.44
C ASN A 99 11.54 -1.29 7.24
N VAL A 100 10.58 -0.71 6.54
CA VAL A 100 10.80 0.18 5.40
C VAL A 100 10.14 1.52 5.69
N GLU A 101 10.91 2.60 5.62
CA GLU A 101 10.38 3.96 5.69
C GLU A 101 10.66 4.67 4.38
N ALA A 102 9.69 5.43 3.88
CA ALA A 102 9.84 6.18 2.64
C ALA A 102 9.18 7.55 2.71
N GLN A 103 9.77 8.51 2.01
CA GLN A 103 9.24 9.84 1.80
C GLN A 103 9.59 10.33 0.40
N GLY A 104 8.56 10.64 -0.41
CA GLY A 104 8.74 10.99 -1.81
C GLY A 104 9.40 9.86 -2.60
N ARG A 105 10.65 10.03 -3.00
CA ARG A 105 11.45 9.04 -3.75
C ARG A 105 12.57 8.40 -2.91
N LYS A 106 12.71 8.78 -1.66
CA LYS A 106 13.75 8.28 -0.75
C LYS A 106 13.18 7.19 0.15
N ALA A 107 13.97 6.15 0.40
CA ALA A 107 13.63 5.08 1.33
C ALA A 107 14.82 4.72 2.21
N THR A 108 14.51 4.25 3.40
CA THR A 108 15.45 3.63 4.33
C THR A 108 14.89 2.29 4.78
N THR A 109 15.77 1.33 5.05
CA THR A 109 15.40 0.01 5.56
C THR A 109 16.15 -0.28 6.85
N HIS A 110 15.49 -0.96 7.79
CA HIS A 110 16.09 -1.42 9.03
C HIS A 110 15.79 -2.91 9.21
N GLY A 111 16.76 -3.65 9.73
CA GLY A 111 16.63 -5.10 9.97
C GLY A 111 16.98 -5.97 8.76
N LEU A 112 17.41 -5.38 7.63
CA LEU A 112 17.89 -6.16 6.49
C LEU A 112 19.29 -6.68 6.81
N PRO A 113 19.54 -8.01 6.74
CA PRO A 113 20.87 -8.59 7.02
C PRO A 113 21.92 -8.19 5.98
N PRO A 114 23.21 -8.18 6.34
CA PRO A 114 24.29 -7.74 5.44
C PRO A 114 24.49 -8.67 4.23
N ASP A 115 23.96 -9.87 4.24
CA ASP A 115 23.97 -10.83 3.13
C ASP A 115 22.77 -10.68 2.18
N TRP A 116 21.95 -9.63 2.38
CA TRP A 116 20.90 -9.22 1.46
C TRP A 116 21.36 -8.03 0.61
N GLU A 117 20.98 -8.03 -0.64
CA GLU A 117 21.13 -6.89 -1.55
C GLU A 117 19.92 -5.96 -1.41
N LEU A 118 20.19 -4.69 -1.07
CA LEU A 118 19.18 -3.62 -1.13
C LEU A 118 19.33 -2.84 -2.43
N VAL A 119 18.29 -2.78 -3.23
CA VAL A 119 18.22 -2.00 -4.47
C VAL A 119 17.27 -0.82 -4.27
N THR A 120 17.78 0.38 -4.31
CA THR A 120 17.00 1.63 -4.22
C THR A 120 16.96 2.35 -5.56
N SER A 121 16.16 3.41 -5.67
CA SER A 121 16.26 4.33 -6.80
C SER A 121 17.62 5.02 -6.74
N ASP A 122 18.34 5.02 -7.85
CA ASP A 122 19.47 5.92 -8.02
C ASP A 122 18.98 7.37 -7.89
N GLU A 123 19.75 8.21 -7.21
CA GLU A 123 19.44 9.63 -7.01
C GLU A 123 19.38 10.38 -8.34
#